data_91fe99767777f5244193103951eca74c
#
_entry.id   91fe99767777f5244193103951eca74c
#
_cell.length_a   1.000
_cell.length_b   1.000
_cell.length_c   1.000
_cell.angle_alpha   90.00
_cell.angle_beta   90.00
_cell.angle_gamma   90.00
#
_symmetry.space_group_name_H-M   'P 1'
#
loop_
_entity.id
_entity.type
_entity.pdbx_description
1 polymer ?
#
loop_
_entity_poly.entity_id
_entity_poly.type
_entity_poly.pdbx_seq_one_letter_code
_entity_poly.pdbx_strand_id
1 'polypeptide(L)'
;MQAYQNAEIGSLQFKMRLIELVARSIHQIAVFLFQQEPKLHAGDVDSVVSWKEEERWIELEGRRRIHHQPSEPRPTLFFHVAYMDYDQYPDGLSDMAGYWAEDRIFGGVVVFDRGDSGTEVCEVLFSVCL
;
A
#
# COMPACT_ATOMS: atom_id res chain seq x y z
N MET A 1 -8.82 -17.94 -8.59
CA MET A 1 -10.08 -18.33 -7.89
C MET A 1 -10.23 -19.83 -7.65
N GLN A 2 -9.90 -20.71 -8.58
CA GLN A 2 -10.06 -22.18 -8.40
C GLN A 2 -9.35 -22.76 -7.15
N ALA A 3 -8.15 -22.28 -6.82
CA ALA A 3 -7.39 -22.78 -5.68
C ALA A 3 -8.08 -22.53 -4.31
N TYR A 4 -8.87 -21.46 -4.19
CA TYR A 4 -9.67 -21.17 -3.00
C TYR A 4 -10.85 -22.15 -2.86
N GLN A 5 -11.50 -22.48 -3.98
CA GLN A 5 -12.66 -23.38 -4.01
C GLN A 5 -12.31 -24.83 -3.69
N ASN A 6 -11.05 -25.23 -3.92
CA ASN A 6 -10.58 -26.60 -3.69
C ASN A 6 -10.04 -26.83 -2.27
N ALA A 7 -9.90 -25.78 -1.45
CA ALA A 7 -9.43 -25.94 -0.08
C ALA A 7 -10.57 -26.33 0.85
N GLU A 8 -10.33 -27.30 1.74
CA GLU A 8 -11.28 -27.69 2.76
C GLU A 8 -11.63 -26.53 3.68
N ILE A 9 -12.92 -26.25 3.85
CA ILE A 9 -13.42 -25.14 4.66
C ILE A 9 -12.93 -25.27 6.10
N GLY A 10 -12.31 -24.21 6.62
CA GLY A 10 -11.75 -24.14 7.97
C GLY A 10 -10.33 -24.67 8.10
N SER A 11 -9.76 -25.30 7.06
CA SER A 11 -8.34 -25.67 7.02
C SER A 11 -7.42 -24.47 7.07
N LEU A 12 -6.16 -24.67 7.44
CA LEU A 12 -5.14 -23.61 7.40
C LEU A 12 -5.02 -23.04 5.98
N GLN A 13 -4.97 -23.92 4.99
CA GLN A 13 -4.87 -23.53 3.58
C GLN A 13 -6.06 -22.66 3.14
N PHE A 14 -7.27 -23.01 3.55
CA PHE A 14 -8.46 -22.20 3.31
C PHE A 14 -8.31 -20.77 3.90
N LYS A 15 -7.87 -20.70 5.16
CA LYS A 15 -7.68 -19.40 5.84
C LYS A 15 -6.62 -18.54 5.17
N MET A 16 -5.49 -19.14 4.78
CA MET A 16 -4.42 -18.43 4.06
C MET A 16 -4.89 -17.90 2.71
N ARG A 17 -5.63 -18.71 1.96
CA ARG A 17 -6.23 -18.29 0.69
C ARG A 17 -7.29 -17.20 0.86
N LEU A 18 -8.03 -17.24 1.96
CA LEU A 18 -8.99 -16.20 2.28
C LEU A 18 -8.28 -14.86 2.55
N ILE A 19 -7.21 -14.87 3.34
CA ILE A 19 -6.40 -13.67 3.59
C ILE A 19 -5.83 -13.13 2.28
N GLU A 20 -5.27 -13.99 1.43
CA GLU A 20 -4.78 -13.60 0.10
C GLU A 20 -5.87 -12.92 -0.73
N LEU A 21 -7.05 -13.51 -0.78
CA LEU A 21 -8.19 -12.96 -1.53
C LEU A 21 -8.60 -11.60 -1.00
N VAL A 22 -8.69 -11.45 0.33
CA VAL A 22 -9.07 -10.19 0.97
C VAL A 22 -8.01 -9.12 0.73
N ALA A 23 -6.73 -9.42 0.94
CA ALA A 23 -5.64 -8.47 0.71
C ALA A 23 -5.61 -7.98 -0.74
N ARG A 24 -5.67 -8.90 -1.70
CA ARG A 24 -5.72 -8.55 -3.13
C ARG A 24 -6.97 -7.72 -3.48
N SER A 25 -8.11 -8.04 -2.88
CA SER A 25 -9.33 -7.28 -3.14
C SER A 25 -9.23 -5.85 -2.62
N ILE A 26 -8.69 -5.66 -1.42
CA ILE A 26 -8.46 -4.34 -0.83
C ILE A 26 -7.48 -3.54 -1.69
N HIS A 27 -6.37 -4.15 -2.08
CA HIS A 27 -5.38 -3.56 -2.97
C HIS A 27 -6.04 -3.06 -4.27
N GLN A 28 -6.74 -3.93 -4.97
CA GLN A 28 -7.36 -3.61 -6.25
C GLN A 28 -8.49 -2.55 -6.14
N ILE A 29 -9.24 -2.56 -5.04
CA ILE A 29 -10.23 -1.52 -4.78
C ILE A 29 -9.55 -0.15 -4.61
N ALA A 30 -8.45 -0.10 -3.86
CA ALA A 30 -7.71 1.14 -3.66
C ALA A 30 -7.08 1.65 -4.98
N VAL A 31 -6.48 0.76 -5.77
CA VAL A 31 -5.98 1.06 -7.12
C VAL A 31 -7.09 1.64 -7.99
N PHE A 32 -8.25 0.98 -8.02
CA PHE A 32 -9.39 1.45 -8.80
C PHE A 32 -9.89 2.83 -8.35
N LEU A 33 -10.01 3.05 -7.04
CA LEU A 33 -10.43 4.34 -6.49
C LEU A 33 -9.43 5.45 -6.82
N PHE A 34 -8.15 5.17 -6.70
CA PHE A 34 -7.08 6.11 -7.07
C PHE A 34 -7.18 6.52 -8.55
N GLN A 35 -7.41 5.55 -9.44
CA GLN A 35 -7.57 5.81 -10.88
C GLN A 35 -8.83 6.62 -11.20
N GLN A 36 -9.85 6.59 -10.33
CA GLN A 36 -11.09 7.37 -10.49
C GLN A 36 -11.00 8.78 -9.88
N GLU A 37 -9.89 9.15 -9.27
CA GLU A 37 -9.70 10.40 -8.54
C GLU A 37 -9.10 11.53 -9.41
N PRO A 38 -9.85 12.04 -10.42
CA PRO A 38 -9.29 13.00 -11.38
C PRO A 38 -9.02 14.38 -10.77
N LYS A 39 -9.55 14.66 -9.57
CA LYS A 39 -9.46 15.99 -8.94
C LYS A 39 -8.17 16.19 -8.15
N LEU A 40 -7.62 15.14 -7.55
CA LEU A 40 -6.45 15.25 -6.66
C LEU A 40 -5.13 15.21 -7.43
N HIS A 41 -5.08 14.48 -8.51
CA HIS A 41 -3.91 14.47 -9.39
C HIS A 41 -4.25 14.82 -10.85
N ALA A 42 -5.54 14.87 -11.23
CA ALA A 42 -6.02 15.28 -12.58
C ALA A 42 -5.26 14.64 -13.75
N GLY A 43 -4.75 13.43 -13.56
CA GLY A 43 -3.84 12.77 -14.50
C GLY A 43 -2.39 13.27 -14.46
N ASP A 44 -2.09 14.21 -13.56
CA ASP A 44 -0.75 14.73 -13.36
C ASP A 44 0.03 13.84 -12.37
N VAL A 45 0.66 12.82 -12.92
CA VAL A 45 1.54 11.90 -12.18
C VAL A 45 2.73 12.64 -11.58
N ASP A 46 3.25 13.65 -12.27
CA ASP A 46 4.44 14.38 -11.84
C ASP A 46 4.18 15.16 -10.55
N SER A 47 2.97 15.66 -10.32
CA SER A 47 2.61 16.33 -9.07
C SER A 47 2.65 15.39 -7.87
N VAL A 48 2.29 14.12 -8.06
CA VAL A 48 2.34 13.09 -7.01
C VAL A 48 3.77 12.68 -6.72
N VAL A 49 4.56 12.47 -7.77
CA VAL A 49 5.94 11.98 -7.70
C VAL A 49 6.91 13.04 -7.16
N SER A 50 6.73 14.29 -7.57
CA SER A 50 7.59 15.40 -7.18
C SER A 50 7.25 15.98 -5.80
N TRP A 51 6.10 15.64 -5.23
CA TRP A 51 5.70 16.16 -3.94
C TRP A 51 6.66 15.71 -2.83
N LYS A 52 7.10 16.67 -2.04
CA LYS A 52 7.98 16.45 -0.89
C LYS A 52 7.42 17.15 0.32
N GLU A 53 7.50 16.49 1.45
CA GLU A 53 7.20 17.10 2.73
C GLU A 53 8.32 18.09 3.10
N GLU A 54 7.97 19.36 3.33
CA GLU A 54 8.96 20.33 3.79
C GLU A 54 9.33 20.09 5.25
N GLU A 55 10.61 19.92 5.51
CA GLU A 55 11.14 19.89 6.85
C GLU A 55 11.23 21.32 7.39
N ARG A 56 10.45 21.65 8.39
CA ARG A 56 10.52 22.92 9.09
C ARG A 56 11.12 22.72 10.48
N TRP A 57 12.21 23.45 10.74
CA TRP A 57 12.80 23.49 12.06
C TRP A 57 12.01 24.46 12.94
N ILE A 58 11.50 23.98 14.07
CA ILE A 58 10.93 24.82 15.12
C ILE A 58 11.80 24.73 16.35
N GLU A 59 12.05 25.87 16.97
CA GLU A 59 12.75 25.95 18.24
C GLU A 59 11.69 25.94 19.38
N LEU A 60 11.66 24.86 20.15
CA LEU A 60 10.82 24.70 21.32
C LEU A 60 11.72 24.53 22.53
N GLU A 61 11.57 25.42 23.53
CA GLU A 61 12.32 25.35 24.80
C GLU A 61 13.84 25.28 24.63
N GLY A 62 14.39 26.03 23.68
CA GLY A 62 15.83 26.06 23.39
C GLY A 62 16.37 24.77 22.74
N ARG A 63 15.51 23.89 22.28
CA ARG A 63 15.87 22.70 21.50
C ARG A 63 15.29 22.77 20.10
N ARG A 64 16.12 22.56 19.09
CA ARG A 64 15.66 22.41 17.71
C ARG A 64 14.94 21.07 17.56
N ARG A 65 13.68 21.14 17.15
CA ARG A 65 12.90 19.95 16.76
C ARG A 65 12.49 20.08 15.29
N ILE A 66 12.60 18.99 14.56
CA ILE A 66 12.06 18.91 13.20
C ILE A 66 10.55 18.80 13.32
N HIS A 67 9.86 19.72 12.67
CA HIS A 67 8.42 19.65 12.51
C HIS A 67 8.13 19.43 11.03
N HIS A 68 7.59 18.27 10.72
CA HIS A 68 7.09 17.98 9.37
C HIS A 68 5.71 18.61 9.24
N GLN A 69 5.66 19.77 8.60
CA GLN A 69 4.41 20.39 8.25
C GLN A 69 4.36 20.50 6.73
N PRO A 70 3.39 19.81 6.08
CA PRO A 70 3.25 19.94 4.64
C PRO A 70 3.01 21.41 4.28
N SER A 71 3.86 21.98 3.44
CA SER A 71 3.70 23.33 2.91
C SER A 71 2.55 23.38 1.91
N GLU A 72 2.34 22.26 1.23
CA GLU A 72 1.25 22.04 0.28
C GLU A 72 0.45 20.83 0.67
N PRO A 73 -0.87 20.81 0.41
CA PRO A 73 -1.68 19.63 0.66
C PRO A 73 -1.14 18.44 -0.16
N ARG A 74 -1.17 17.27 0.42
CA ARG A 74 -0.79 16.04 -0.29
C ARG A 74 -1.61 15.89 -1.57
N PRO A 75 -0.99 15.52 -2.68
CA PRO A 75 -1.67 15.42 -3.98
C PRO A 75 -2.75 14.34 -4.01
N THR A 76 -2.66 13.36 -3.12
CA THR A 76 -3.65 12.29 -2.97
C THR A 76 -3.78 11.85 -1.52
N LEU A 77 -4.95 11.29 -1.14
CA LEU A 77 -5.19 10.69 0.17
C LEU A 77 -4.40 9.38 0.35
N PHE A 78 -4.08 8.71 -0.74
CA PHE A 78 -3.37 7.42 -0.75
C PHE A 78 -1.85 7.55 -0.72
N PHE A 79 -1.33 8.71 -0.37
CA PHE A 79 0.11 8.97 -0.36
C PHE A 79 0.80 8.29 0.83
N HIS A 80 1.90 7.58 0.53
CA HIS A 80 2.82 7.06 1.53
C HIS A 80 4.24 7.02 0.97
N VAL A 81 5.20 7.61 1.69
CA VAL A 81 6.60 7.73 1.24
C VAL A 81 7.30 6.38 0.99
N ALA A 82 6.90 5.33 1.71
CA ALA A 82 7.48 4.00 1.55
C ALA A 82 7.09 3.29 0.23
N TYR A 83 6.08 3.79 -0.48
CA TYR A 83 5.56 3.15 -1.70
C TYR A 83 5.82 3.99 -2.96
N MET A 84 6.89 4.78 -2.95
CA MET A 84 7.21 5.69 -4.06
C MET A 84 7.97 5.04 -5.21
N ASP A 85 8.53 3.84 -5.02
CA ASP A 85 9.27 3.11 -6.05
C ASP A 85 8.34 2.41 -7.06
N TYR A 86 7.41 3.19 -7.62
CA TYR A 86 6.30 2.73 -8.43
C TYR A 86 6.70 2.10 -9.76
N ASP A 87 7.89 2.37 -10.29
CA ASP A 87 8.43 1.75 -11.52
C ASP A 87 8.64 0.24 -11.35
N GLN A 88 8.70 -0.25 -10.10
CA GLN A 88 8.84 -1.67 -9.79
C GLN A 88 7.48 -2.38 -9.72
N TYR A 89 6.39 -1.63 -9.71
CA TYR A 89 5.05 -2.19 -9.50
C TYR A 89 4.34 -2.46 -10.82
N PRO A 90 3.56 -3.56 -10.92
CA PRO A 90 2.85 -3.93 -12.13
C PRO A 90 1.89 -2.86 -12.66
N ASP A 91 1.14 -2.19 -11.77
CA ASP A 91 0.19 -1.13 -12.09
C ASP A 91 0.79 0.28 -11.83
N GLY A 92 2.12 0.36 -11.70
CA GLY A 92 2.86 1.61 -11.55
C GLY A 92 2.44 2.39 -10.30
N LEU A 93 2.27 3.71 -10.48
CA LEU A 93 1.90 4.63 -9.39
C LEU A 93 0.61 4.24 -8.67
N SER A 94 -0.32 3.58 -9.34
CA SER A 94 -1.59 3.17 -8.74
C SER A 94 -1.40 2.13 -7.63
N ASP A 95 -0.37 1.30 -7.72
CA ASP A 95 -0.07 0.30 -6.69
C ASP A 95 0.35 0.94 -5.36
N MET A 96 0.85 2.17 -5.38
CA MET A 96 1.08 2.94 -4.16
C MET A 96 -0.20 3.05 -3.32
N ALA A 97 -1.34 3.27 -3.97
CA ALA A 97 -2.64 3.32 -3.28
C ALA A 97 -3.04 1.95 -2.72
N GLY A 98 -2.75 0.88 -3.46
CA GLY A 98 -2.99 -0.49 -3.03
C GLY A 98 -2.21 -0.82 -1.75
N TYR A 99 -0.92 -0.59 -1.73
CA TYR A 99 -0.06 -0.83 -0.55
C TYR A 99 -0.39 0.08 0.62
N TRP A 100 -0.74 1.34 0.36
CA TRP A 100 -1.24 2.25 1.39
C TRP A 100 -2.49 1.70 2.08
N ALA A 101 -3.43 1.15 1.30
CA ALA A 101 -4.67 0.58 1.85
C ALA A 101 -4.40 -0.70 2.66
N GLU A 102 -3.50 -1.56 2.19
CA GLU A 102 -3.08 -2.74 2.96
C GLU A 102 -2.45 -2.33 4.29
N ASP A 103 -1.53 -1.38 4.28
CA ASP A 103 -0.89 -0.87 5.50
C ASP A 103 -1.90 -0.31 6.49
N ARG A 104 -2.88 0.49 6.02
CA ARG A 104 -3.91 1.08 6.88
C ARG A 104 -4.88 0.06 7.48
N ILE A 105 -5.16 -1.02 6.78
CA ILE A 105 -6.15 -2.02 7.19
C ILE A 105 -5.52 -3.15 7.98
N PHE A 106 -4.34 -3.61 7.55
CA PHE A 106 -3.66 -4.76 8.16
C PHE A 106 -2.49 -4.37 9.08
N GLY A 107 -2.06 -3.10 9.05
CA GLY A 107 -0.86 -2.63 9.75
C GLY A 107 0.44 -3.00 9.03
N GLY A 108 0.38 -3.29 7.75
CA GLY A 108 1.51 -3.63 6.89
C GLY A 108 1.07 -4.23 5.58
N VAL A 109 2.00 -4.32 4.62
CA VAL A 109 1.76 -4.98 3.33
C VAL A 109 1.75 -6.50 3.53
N VAL A 110 0.77 -7.16 2.94
CA VAL A 110 0.61 -8.61 3.04
C VAL A 110 1.45 -9.30 1.97
N VAL A 111 2.48 -10.01 2.39
CA VAL A 111 3.37 -10.78 1.51
C VAL A 111 3.03 -12.25 1.62
N PHE A 112 2.94 -12.93 0.47
CA PHE A 112 2.61 -14.34 0.39
C PHE A 112 3.83 -15.13 -0.09
N ASP A 113 4.35 -16.02 0.76
CA ASP A 113 5.34 -17.00 0.32
C ASP A 113 4.63 -18.14 -0.43
N ARG A 114 5.11 -18.40 -1.63
CA ARG A 114 4.59 -19.45 -2.48
C ARG A 114 5.59 -20.59 -2.54
N GLY A 115 5.09 -21.81 -2.33
CA GLY A 115 5.89 -23.01 -2.53
C GLY A 115 6.40 -23.14 -3.98
N ASP A 116 7.27 -24.11 -4.21
CA ASP A 116 7.95 -24.37 -5.49
C ASP A 116 6.99 -24.51 -6.68
N SER A 117 5.76 -24.95 -6.42
CA SER A 117 4.69 -25.03 -7.43
C SER A 117 4.10 -23.69 -7.84
N GLY A 118 4.39 -22.61 -7.09
CA GLY A 118 3.79 -21.28 -7.27
C GLY A 118 2.28 -21.22 -7.01
N THR A 119 1.66 -22.33 -6.64
CA THR A 119 0.20 -22.44 -6.45
C THR A 119 -0.20 -22.51 -4.98
N GLU A 120 0.70 -22.98 -4.11
CA GLU A 120 0.46 -23.07 -2.68
C GLU A 120 0.98 -21.83 -1.96
N VAL A 121 0.18 -21.28 -1.04
CA VAL A 121 0.64 -20.27 -0.10
C VAL A 121 1.19 -20.99 1.11
N CYS A 122 2.50 -20.91 1.31
CA CYS A 122 3.18 -21.55 2.43
C CYS A 122 3.15 -20.68 3.68
N GLU A 123 3.22 -19.36 3.50
CA GLU A 123 3.27 -18.41 4.60
C GLU A 123 2.63 -17.08 4.20
N VAL A 124 2.05 -16.41 5.18
CA VAL A 124 1.55 -15.02 5.04
C VAL A 124 2.35 -14.18 6.02
N LEU A 125 3.10 -13.24 5.48
CA LEU A 125 3.92 -12.30 6.24
C LEU A 125 3.30 -10.90 6.16
N PHE A 126 3.38 -10.16 7.27
CA PHE A 126 3.07 -8.74 7.29
C PHE A 126 4.38 -7.98 7.32
N SER A 127 4.68 -7.27 6.24
CA SER A 127 5.82 -6.35 6.20
C SER A 127 5.37 -5.02 6.77
N VAL A 128 5.84 -4.68 7.96
CA VAL A 128 5.61 -3.37 8.56
C VAL A 128 6.54 -2.38 7.89
N CYS A 129 5.98 -1.36 7.25
CA CYS A 129 6.75 -0.20 6.81
C CYS A 129 7.00 0.70 8.04
N LEU A 130 8.22 0.67 8.53
CA LEU A 130 8.74 1.57 9.57
C LEU A 130 9.10 2.92 8.97
#